data_18cf87722d7cfe0cebccb75788ed66f5
#
_entry.id   18cf87722d7cfe0cebccb75788ed66f5
#
_cell.length_a   1.000
_cell.length_b   1.000
_cell.length_c   1.000
_cell.angle_alpha   90.00
_cell.angle_beta   90.00
_cell.angle_gamma   90.00
#
_symmetry.space_group_name_H-M   'P 1'
#
loop_
_entity.id
_entity.type
_entity.pdbx_description
1 polymer ?
#
loop_
_entity_poly.entity_id
_entity_poly.type
_entity_poly.pdbx_seq_one_letter_code
_entity_poly.pdbx_strand_id
1 'polypeptide(L)'
;MDGLFAGFEQRRLSVNGIELNCRVGGQGPALLLLHGHPQTLVMWHKVAPRLAERFTLVAADLRGYGDSAKPEAGAEAYSKRTLARDNVELMRRLGHERFAVLAHDRGARVAHRLALDHPAAVERLLLLDIAPTLAMYRQTDEAFARAYWHWFFLIRPAPLPERLIEADPEGYLKGVMGTRSAGLAPFPPEVLAEYLRCLSLPGTARGICEDYRASAGIDLAHDQADLDAGRRLELSLRILWGAEGTVGRCFDPLAEWRQVATQVSGRALPGGHYLAEELPDLVVEEALAFFG
;
A
#
# COMPACT_ATOMS: atom_id res chain seq x y z
N MET A 1 18.63 -8.01 -4.32
CA MET A 1 17.35 -7.67 -5.01
C MET A 1 16.99 -8.65 -6.11
N ASP A 2 17.91 -8.97 -7.05
CA ASP A 2 17.55 -9.84 -8.19
C ASP A 2 17.20 -11.28 -7.79
N GLY A 3 17.77 -11.80 -6.70
CA GLY A 3 17.39 -13.11 -6.15
C GLY A 3 15.96 -13.19 -5.58
N LEU A 4 15.40 -12.07 -5.09
CA LEU A 4 14.05 -12.01 -4.53
C LEU A 4 12.97 -11.92 -5.61
N PHE A 5 13.33 -11.48 -6.83
CA PHE A 5 12.43 -11.32 -7.98
C PHE A 5 13.02 -12.02 -9.22
N ALA A 6 13.40 -13.28 -9.05
CA ALA A 6 13.92 -14.07 -10.18
C ALA A 6 12.90 -14.09 -11.34
N GLY A 7 13.36 -13.79 -12.55
CA GLY A 7 12.51 -13.71 -13.74
C GLY A 7 11.73 -12.40 -13.92
N PHE A 8 11.90 -11.42 -13.02
CA PHE A 8 11.30 -10.08 -13.16
C PHE A 8 12.34 -9.09 -13.69
N GLU A 9 11.92 -8.26 -14.62
CA GLU A 9 12.70 -7.13 -15.12
C GLU A 9 12.48 -5.91 -14.22
N GLN A 10 13.56 -5.24 -13.82
CA GLN A 10 13.46 -3.92 -13.19
C GLN A 10 13.28 -2.85 -14.25
N ARG A 11 12.29 -1.99 -14.08
CA ARG A 11 12.05 -0.85 -14.94
C ARG A 11 11.92 0.43 -14.14
N ARG A 12 12.37 1.53 -14.74
CA ARG A 12 12.14 2.89 -14.27
C ARG A 12 11.43 3.65 -15.37
N LEU A 13 10.25 4.17 -15.07
CA LEU A 13 9.39 4.81 -16.05
C LEU A 13 9.00 6.21 -15.58
N SER A 14 9.13 7.18 -16.51
CA SER A 14 8.66 8.53 -16.27
C SER A 14 7.13 8.56 -16.38
N VAL A 15 6.44 8.90 -15.31
CA VAL A 15 4.99 8.98 -15.20
C VAL A 15 4.60 10.20 -14.38
N ASN A 16 3.57 10.92 -14.78
CA ASN A 16 3.01 12.04 -14.02
C ASN A 16 4.09 13.01 -13.44
N GLY A 17 5.13 13.28 -14.24
CA GLY A 17 6.22 14.21 -13.89
C GLY A 17 7.27 13.67 -12.92
N ILE A 18 7.27 12.38 -12.60
CA ILE A 18 8.27 11.70 -11.75
C ILE A 18 8.75 10.41 -12.41
N GLU A 19 9.78 9.79 -11.81
CA GLU A 19 10.22 8.44 -12.15
C GLU A 19 9.71 7.44 -11.11
N LEU A 20 9.01 6.39 -11.54
CA LEU A 20 8.65 5.24 -10.71
C LEU A 20 9.54 4.05 -11.01
N ASN A 21 10.00 3.39 -9.95
CA ASN A 21 10.66 2.09 -9.99
C ASN A 21 9.62 0.98 -9.89
N CYS A 22 9.74 -0.04 -10.75
CA CYS A 22 8.90 -1.22 -10.67
C CYS A 22 9.63 -2.50 -11.12
N ARG A 23 9.05 -3.64 -10.75
CA ARG A 23 9.41 -4.97 -11.24
C ARG A 23 8.27 -5.51 -12.07
N VAL A 24 8.59 -5.99 -13.29
CA VAL A 24 7.62 -6.53 -14.25
C VAL A 24 7.96 -7.96 -14.57
N GLY A 25 7.02 -8.88 -14.49
CA GLY A 25 7.25 -10.30 -14.79
C GLY A 25 5.96 -11.08 -14.98
N GLY A 26 6.08 -12.32 -15.46
CA GLY A 26 4.94 -13.20 -15.71
C GLY A 26 4.24 -12.94 -17.03
N GLN A 27 3.15 -13.70 -17.27
CA GLN A 27 2.31 -13.61 -18.46
C GLN A 27 0.85 -13.87 -18.10
N GLY A 28 -0.07 -13.15 -18.75
CA GLY A 28 -1.51 -13.26 -18.53
C GLY A 28 -2.16 -11.90 -18.27
N PRO A 29 -3.36 -11.87 -17.67
CA PRO A 29 -4.03 -10.63 -17.28
C PRO A 29 -3.16 -9.76 -16.39
N ALA A 30 -3.26 -8.45 -16.55
CA ALA A 30 -2.42 -7.51 -15.79
C ALA A 30 -2.85 -7.38 -14.32
N LEU A 31 -1.89 -7.47 -13.41
CA LEU A 31 -2.10 -7.33 -11.97
C LEU A 31 -1.06 -6.37 -11.37
N LEU A 32 -1.52 -5.24 -10.86
CA LEU A 32 -0.70 -4.25 -10.17
C LEU A 32 -0.58 -4.60 -8.69
N LEU A 33 0.65 -4.61 -8.16
CA LEU A 33 0.96 -4.86 -6.76
C LEU A 33 1.45 -3.58 -6.10
N LEU A 34 0.77 -3.10 -5.04
CA LEU A 34 1.10 -1.88 -4.32
C LEU A 34 1.40 -2.15 -2.85
N HIS A 35 2.57 -1.74 -2.40
CA HIS A 35 3.06 -1.93 -1.03
C HIS A 35 2.55 -0.88 -0.04
N GLY A 36 2.84 -1.10 1.26
CA GLY A 36 2.56 -0.17 2.34
C GLY A 36 3.81 0.39 3.04
N HIS A 37 3.56 1.08 4.16
CA HIS A 37 4.59 1.67 5.00
C HIS A 37 5.03 0.69 6.11
N PRO A 38 6.31 0.60 6.43
CA PRO A 38 7.49 1.26 5.86
C PRO A 38 8.18 0.42 4.77
N GLN A 39 7.44 -0.48 4.15
CA GLN A 39 7.92 -1.42 3.15
C GLN A 39 8.10 -0.77 1.77
N THR A 40 8.54 -1.57 0.81
CA THR A 40 8.68 -1.25 -0.61
C THR A 40 8.08 -2.37 -1.45
N LEU A 41 8.22 -2.32 -2.77
CA LEU A 41 7.78 -3.41 -3.66
C LEU A 41 8.34 -4.79 -3.23
N VAL A 42 9.41 -4.80 -2.44
CA VAL A 42 10.05 -6.03 -1.97
C VAL A 42 9.13 -6.89 -1.11
N MET A 43 8.13 -6.32 -0.44
CA MET A 43 7.17 -7.10 0.34
C MET A 43 6.46 -8.20 -0.45
N TRP A 44 6.46 -8.09 -1.76
CA TRP A 44 5.82 -9.05 -2.65
C TRP A 44 6.71 -10.24 -3.03
N HIS A 45 7.98 -10.31 -2.53
CA HIS A 45 8.96 -11.30 -2.95
C HIS A 45 8.53 -12.77 -2.77
N LYS A 46 7.69 -13.07 -1.76
CA LYS A 46 7.14 -14.43 -1.55
C LYS A 46 5.89 -14.71 -2.38
N VAL A 47 5.18 -13.66 -2.79
CA VAL A 47 3.88 -13.76 -3.46
C VAL A 47 4.02 -13.61 -4.98
N ALA A 48 4.80 -12.63 -5.44
CA ALA A 48 4.90 -12.27 -6.84
C ALA A 48 5.39 -13.41 -7.75
N PRO A 49 6.43 -14.20 -7.43
CA PRO A 49 6.88 -15.29 -8.31
C PRO A 49 5.78 -16.32 -8.60
N ARG A 50 4.93 -16.61 -7.62
CA ARG A 50 3.84 -17.59 -7.76
C ARG A 50 2.66 -17.04 -8.56
N LEU A 51 2.32 -15.76 -8.36
CA LEU A 51 1.27 -15.11 -9.15
C LEU A 51 1.69 -14.87 -10.60
N ALA A 52 3.01 -14.70 -10.86
CA ALA A 52 3.57 -14.54 -12.21
C ALA A 52 3.34 -15.75 -13.13
N GLU A 53 3.01 -16.91 -12.56
CA GLU A 53 2.62 -18.11 -13.34
C GLU A 53 1.27 -17.92 -14.07
N ARG A 54 0.44 -16.97 -13.64
CA ARG A 54 -0.92 -16.75 -14.15
C ARG A 54 -1.20 -15.32 -14.59
N PHE A 55 -0.40 -14.34 -14.16
CA PHE A 55 -0.61 -12.91 -14.38
C PHE A 55 0.64 -12.23 -14.92
N THR A 56 0.45 -11.18 -15.69
CA THR A 56 1.49 -10.17 -15.91
C THR A 56 1.51 -9.24 -14.70
N LEU A 57 2.56 -9.34 -13.89
CA LEU A 57 2.67 -8.58 -12.63
C LEU A 57 3.47 -7.30 -12.83
N VAL A 58 2.99 -6.24 -12.20
CA VAL A 58 3.73 -4.98 -12.04
C VAL A 58 3.76 -4.66 -10.56
N ALA A 59 4.91 -4.87 -9.90
CA ALA A 59 5.12 -4.45 -8.51
C ALA A 59 5.84 -3.09 -8.51
N ALA A 60 5.17 -2.05 -8.01
CA ALA A 60 5.69 -0.68 -8.05
C ALA A 60 6.09 -0.18 -6.65
N ASP A 61 7.21 0.57 -6.58
CA ASP A 61 7.46 1.45 -5.45
C ASP A 61 6.60 2.70 -5.59
N LEU A 62 5.85 3.04 -4.56
CA LEU A 62 5.05 4.26 -4.53
C LEU A 62 5.95 5.50 -4.56
N ARG A 63 5.42 6.62 -5.08
CA ARG A 63 6.04 7.95 -4.92
C ARG A 63 6.45 8.17 -3.48
N GLY A 64 7.70 8.58 -3.23
CA GLY A 64 8.24 8.81 -1.89
C GLY A 64 8.86 7.58 -1.24
N TYR A 65 8.70 6.39 -1.82
CA TYR A 65 9.17 5.12 -1.26
C TYR A 65 10.17 4.42 -2.19
N GLY A 66 10.89 3.45 -1.65
CA GLY A 66 11.78 2.57 -2.40
C GLY A 66 12.77 3.34 -3.26
N ASP A 67 12.95 2.87 -4.48
CA ASP A 67 13.78 3.52 -5.50
C ASP A 67 12.99 4.48 -6.43
N SER A 68 11.72 4.73 -6.15
CA SER A 68 10.92 5.75 -6.83
C SER A 68 11.31 7.17 -6.42
N ALA A 69 10.96 8.15 -7.26
CA ALA A 69 11.25 9.56 -7.02
C ALA A 69 10.60 10.07 -5.72
N LYS A 70 11.31 11.00 -5.07
CA LYS A 70 10.93 11.65 -3.80
C LYS A 70 10.91 13.17 -4.00
N PRO A 71 9.94 13.71 -4.76
CA PRO A 71 9.92 15.13 -5.10
C PRO A 71 9.85 16.02 -3.87
N GLU A 72 10.54 17.17 -3.93
CA GLU A 72 10.46 18.22 -2.90
C GLU A 72 9.17 19.01 -3.05
N ALA A 73 8.07 18.44 -2.54
CA ALA A 73 6.74 19.01 -2.64
C ALA A 73 5.95 18.69 -1.37
N GLY A 74 4.92 19.49 -1.10
CA GLY A 74 4.04 19.29 0.06
C GLY A 74 3.01 18.17 -0.14
N ALA A 75 2.16 18.00 0.85
CA ALA A 75 1.19 16.91 0.98
C ALA A 75 0.29 16.70 -0.26
N GLU A 76 -0.08 17.76 -0.98
CA GLU A 76 -0.93 17.65 -2.18
C GLU A 76 -0.28 16.78 -3.26
N ALA A 77 1.04 16.91 -3.45
CA ALA A 77 1.80 16.08 -4.39
C ALA A 77 1.91 14.60 -3.95
N TYR A 78 1.61 14.31 -2.70
CA TYR A 78 1.60 12.98 -2.13
C TYR A 78 0.19 12.47 -1.81
N SER A 79 -0.85 13.17 -2.28
CA SER A 79 -2.24 12.73 -2.11
C SER A 79 -2.48 11.39 -2.82
N LYS A 80 -3.40 10.58 -2.30
CA LYS A 80 -3.77 9.30 -2.92
C LYS A 80 -4.27 9.48 -4.35
N ARG A 81 -4.85 10.63 -4.66
CA ARG A 81 -5.25 11.00 -6.03
C ARG A 81 -4.03 11.17 -6.95
N THR A 82 -2.99 11.82 -6.48
CA THR A 82 -1.74 11.97 -7.25
C THR A 82 -1.05 10.62 -7.44
N LEU A 83 -0.94 9.81 -6.37
CA LEU A 83 -0.35 8.48 -6.44
C LEU A 83 -1.18 7.51 -7.32
N ALA A 84 -2.49 7.64 -7.32
CA ALA A 84 -3.38 6.88 -8.21
C ALA A 84 -3.08 7.20 -9.69
N ARG A 85 -2.93 8.49 -10.02
CA ARG A 85 -2.56 8.91 -11.37
C ARG A 85 -1.19 8.37 -11.80
N ASP A 86 -0.20 8.39 -10.89
CA ASP A 86 1.12 7.78 -11.16
C ASP A 86 0.98 6.34 -11.62
N ASN A 87 0.19 5.54 -10.91
CA ASN A 87 0.03 4.11 -11.17
C ASN A 87 -0.82 3.81 -12.41
N VAL A 88 -1.84 4.62 -12.69
CA VAL A 88 -2.60 4.50 -13.96
C VAL A 88 -1.69 4.78 -15.15
N GLU A 89 -0.87 5.84 -15.07
CA GLU A 89 0.07 6.16 -16.15
C GLU A 89 1.17 5.10 -16.28
N LEU A 90 1.68 4.54 -15.16
CA LEU A 90 2.62 3.43 -15.15
C LEU A 90 2.05 2.24 -15.93
N MET A 91 0.85 1.80 -15.60
CA MET A 91 0.21 0.66 -16.25
C MET A 91 -0.04 0.92 -17.74
N ARG A 92 -0.47 2.12 -18.13
CA ARG A 92 -0.65 2.51 -19.52
C ARG A 92 0.67 2.48 -20.31
N ARG A 93 1.76 2.99 -19.74
CA ARG A 93 3.09 2.93 -20.38
C ARG A 93 3.62 1.52 -20.56
N LEU A 94 3.15 0.59 -19.74
CA LEU A 94 3.43 -0.84 -19.88
C LEU A 94 2.45 -1.56 -20.83
N GLY A 95 1.48 -0.84 -21.42
CA GLY A 95 0.51 -1.39 -22.38
C GLY A 95 -0.76 -1.95 -21.74
N HIS A 96 -1.02 -1.64 -20.46
CA HIS A 96 -2.17 -2.15 -19.72
C HIS A 96 -3.18 -1.05 -19.42
N GLU A 97 -4.22 -0.92 -20.25
CA GLU A 97 -5.33 0.04 -20.04
C GLU A 97 -6.30 -0.40 -18.95
N ARG A 98 -6.40 -1.71 -18.73
CA ARG A 98 -7.24 -2.33 -17.70
C ARG A 98 -6.44 -3.37 -16.93
N PHE A 99 -6.62 -3.41 -15.63
CA PHE A 99 -5.86 -4.29 -14.74
C PHE A 99 -6.59 -4.52 -13.41
N ALA A 100 -6.27 -5.61 -12.74
CA ALA A 100 -6.63 -5.86 -11.35
C ALA A 100 -5.56 -5.27 -10.41
N VAL A 101 -5.91 -5.08 -9.13
CA VAL A 101 -4.99 -4.55 -8.12
C VAL A 101 -5.01 -5.39 -6.86
N LEU A 102 -3.84 -5.84 -6.42
CA LEU A 102 -3.59 -6.40 -5.09
C LEU A 102 -2.72 -5.39 -4.30
N ALA A 103 -3.22 -4.91 -3.18
CA ALA A 103 -2.56 -3.81 -2.49
C ALA A 103 -2.62 -3.95 -0.96
N HIS A 104 -1.61 -3.43 -0.28
CA HIS A 104 -1.47 -3.46 1.16
C HIS A 104 -1.30 -2.05 1.73
N ASP A 105 -1.88 -1.78 2.90
CA ASP A 105 -1.72 -0.56 3.72
C ASP A 105 -1.77 0.75 2.91
N ARG A 106 -0.67 1.50 2.76
CA ARG A 106 -0.62 2.76 1.99
C ARG A 106 -1.01 2.54 0.53
N GLY A 107 -0.51 1.45 -0.07
CA GLY A 107 -0.86 1.05 -1.44
C GLY A 107 -2.34 0.73 -1.61
N ALA A 108 -2.96 0.11 -0.60
CA ALA A 108 -4.40 -0.18 -0.63
C ALA A 108 -5.25 1.10 -0.59
N ARG A 109 -4.78 2.17 0.07
CA ARG A 109 -5.42 3.49 0.04
C ARG A 109 -5.28 4.16 -1.33
N VAL A 110 -4.12 3.99 -1.97
CA VAL A 110 -3.93 4.40 -3.38
C VAL A 110 -4.89 3.63 -4.29
N ALA A 111 -5.00 2.31 -4.13
CA ALA A 111 -5.89 1.45 -4.93
C ALA A 111 -7.37 1.84 -4.77
N HIS A 112 -7.83 2.19 -3.56
CA HIS A 112 -9.17 2.72 -3.32
C HIS A 112 -9.42 3.98 -4.13
N ARG A 113 -8.54 4.98 -4.01
CA ARG A 113 -8.64 6.24 -4.75
C ARG A 113 -8.51 6.02 -6.27
N LEU A 114 -7.63 5.12 -6.70
CA LEU A 114 -7.44 4.78 -8.11
C LEU A 114 -8.73 4.22 -8.73
N ALA A 115 -9.39 3.31 -8.03
CA ALA A 115 -10.64 2.71 -8.52
C ALA A 115 -11.81 3.71 -8.55
N LEU A 116 -11.88 4.67 -7.61
CA LEU A 116 -12.88 5.75 -7.62
C LEU A 116 -12.65 6.77 -8.73
N ASP A 117 -11.39 7.18 -8.94
CA ASP A 117 -11.06 8.23 -9.90
C ASP A 117 -10.89 7.69 -11.34
N HIS A 118 -10.55 6.39 -11.50
CA HIS A 118 -10.31 5.72 -12.79
C HIS A 118 -11.06 4.38 -12.90
N PRO A 119 -12.39 4.37 -12.75
CA PRO A 119 -13.18 3.12 -12.71
C PRO A 119 -13.08 2.27 -13.99
N ALA A 120 -12.78 2.89 -15.14
CA ALA A 120 -12.59 2.16 -16.39
C ALA A 120 -11.26 1.38 -16.45
N ALA A 121 -10.27 1.73 -15.61
CA ALA A 121 -8.97 1.09 -15.61
C ALA A 121 -8.88 -0.10 -14.64
N VAL A 122 -9.66 -0.09 -13.55
CA VAL A 122 -9.57 -1.11 -12.49
C VAL A 122 -10.69 -2.12 -12.61
N GLU A 123 -10.33 -3.40 -12.74
CA GLU A 123 -11.30 -4.49 -12.88
C GLU A 123 -11.77 -5.04 -11.55
N ARG A 124 -10.85 -5.31 -10.64
CA ARG A 124 -11.10 -5.89 -9.32
C ARG A 124 -10.05 -5.40 -8.32
N LEU A 125 -10.42 -5.31 -7.05
CA LEU A 125 -9.52 -4.95 -5.95
C LEU A 125 -9.45 -6.06 -4.91
N LEU A 126 -8.22 -6.46 -4.52
CA LEU A 126 -7.96 -7.22 -3.32
C LEU A 126 -7.07 -6.40 -2.40
N LEU A 127 -7.57 -6.02 -1.23
CA LEU A 127 -6.90 -5.14 -0.28
C LEU A 127 -6.53 -5.90 1.00
N LEU A 128 -5.29 -5.69 1.46
CA LEU A 128 -4.74 -6.35 2.65
C LEU A 128 -4.65 -5.39 3.83
N ASP A 129 -5.26 -5.80 4.93
CA ASP A 129 -5.20 -5.24 6.29
C ASP A 129 -5.40 -3.74 6.39
N ILE A 130 -6.51 -3.22 5.80
CA ILE A 130 -6.94 -1.84 5.96
C ILE A 130 -8.47 -1.70 6.09
N ALA A 131 -8.91 -0.61 6.71
CA ALA A 131 -10.24 -0.02 6.58
C ALA A 131 -10.14 1.33 5.83
N PRO A 132 -11.25 1.91 5.32
CA PRO A 132 -11.24 3.21 4.65
C PRO A 132 -10.57 4.30 5.51
N THR A 133 -9.73 5.15 4.88
CA THR A 133 -8.94 6.16 5.59
C THR A 133 -9.79 7.08 6.46
N LEU A 134 -10.89 7.56 5.90
CA LEU A 134 -11.81 8.46 6.61
C LEU A 134 -12.45 7.78 7.83
N ALA A 135 -12.85 6.51 7.73
CA ALA A 135 -13.41 5.75 8.83
C ALA A 135 -12.38 5.60 9.97
N MET A 136 -11.13 5.23 9.64
CA MET A 136 -10.07 5.05 10.63
C MET A 136 -9.75 6.35 11.39
N TYR A 137 -9.68 7.50 10.71
CA TYR A 137 -9.47 8.79 11.39
C TYR A 137 -10.66 9.20 12.25
N ARG A 138 -11.90 9.00 11.78
CA ARG A 138 -13.12 9.37 12.52
C ARG A 138 -13.37 8.54 13.77
N GLN A 139 -12.98 7.28 13.74
CA GLN A 139 -13.16 6.33 14.84
C GLN A 139 -11.89 6.17 15.68
N THR A 140 -10.96 7.12 15.58
CA THR A 140 -9.74 7.10 16.39
C THR A 140 -10.08 7.11 17.87
N ASP A 141 -9.64 6.08 18.58
CA ASP A 141 -9.70 5.95 20.02
C ASP A 141 -8.30 5.70 20.61
N GLU A 142 -8.22 5.47 21.92
CA GLU A 142 -6.95 5.21 22.60
C GLU A 142 -6.27 3.93 22.09
N ALA A 143 -7.02 2.87 21.84
CA ALA A 143 -6.47 1.59 21.38
C ALA A 143 -5.85 1.73 20.00
N PHE A 144 -6.55 2.39 19.07
CA PHE A 144 -6.03 2.68 17.74
C PHE A 144 -4.84 3.64 17.80
N ALA A 145 -4.91 4.73 18.57
CA ALA A 145 -3.83 5.70 18.68
C ALA A 145 -2.54 5.08 19.23
N ARG A 146 -2.63 4.17 20.20
CA ARG A 146 -1.49 3.41 20.73
C ARG A 146 -0.90 2.46 19.68
N ALA A 147 -1.73 1.70 18.99
CA ALA A 147 -1.28 0.72 18.00
C ALA A 147 -0.76 1.37 16.71
N TYR A 148 -1.34 2.50 16.29
CA TYR A 148 -0.99 3.25 15.09
C TYR A 148 -0.34 4.61 15.42
N TRP A 149 0.45 4.68 16.50
CA TRP A 149 1.13 5.88 16.98
C TRP A 149 1.86 6.64 15.87
N HIS A 150 2.43 5.93 14.90
CA HIS A 150 3.16 6.50 13.77
C HIS A 150 2.26 7.36 12.85
N TRP A 151 0.94 7.10 12.77
CA TRP A 151 0.02 7.96 12.03
C TRP A 151 0.01 9.38 12.60
N PHE A 152 0.01 9.51 13.93
CA PHE A 152 -0.05 10.79 14.63
C PHE A 152 1.34 11.45 14.76
N PHE A 153 2.39 10.66 14.73
CA PHE A 153 3.76 11.12 14.69
C PHE A 153 4.13 11.70 13.30
N LEU A 154 3.85 10.96 12.23
CA LEU A 154 4.23 11.32 10.87
C LEU A 154 3.52 12.55 10.32
N ILE A 155 2.34 12.91 10.86
CA ILE A 155 1.61 14.10 10.46
C ILE A 155 2.05 15.38 11.17
N ARG A 156 3.00 15.28 12.11
CA ARG A 156 3.51 16.48 12.78
C ARG A 156 4.18 17.42 11.75
N PRO A 157 4.16 18.76 12.02
CA PRO A 157 4.82 19.71 11.13
C PRO A 157 6.30 19.38 10.90
N ALA A 158 6.74 19.57 9.66
CA ALA A 158 8.15 19.46 9.31
C ALA A 158 8.98 20.49 10.12
N PRO A 159 10.24 20.17 10.46
CA PRO A 159 10.99 18.98 10.09
C PRO A 159 11.07 17.94 11.24
N LEU A 160 10.13 17.92 12.18
CA LEU A 160 10.27 17.12 13.40
C LEU A 160 10.34 15.62 13.13
N PRO A 161 9.31 14.99 12.49
CA PRO A 161 9.35 13.54 12.27
C PRO A 161 10.45 13.13 11.30
N GLU A 162 10.71 13.93 10.27
CA GLU A 162 11.76 13.68 9.29
C GLU A 162 13.12 13.54 9.96
N ARG A 163 13.51 14.54 10.80
CA ARG A 163 14.78 14.54 11.50
C ARG A 163 14.94 13.37 12.47
N LEU A 164 13.85 12.96 13.13
CA LEU A 164 13.90 11.82 14.05
C LEU A 164 14.06 10.49 13.31
N ILE A 165 13.42 10.33 12.14
CA ILE A 165 13.60 9.16 11.28
C ILE A 165 15.01 9.12 10.69
N GLU A 166 15.50 10.25 10.18
CA GLU A 166 16.83 10.36 9.59
C GLU A 166 17.97 10.16 10.61
N ALA A 167 17.73 10.50 11.88
CA ALA A 167 18.72 10.30 12.94
C ALA A 167 18.89 8.83 13.33
N ASP A 168 17.83 8.01 13.24
CA ASP A 168 17.87 6.58 13.55
C ASP A 168 16.84 5.82 12.70
N PRO A 169 17.11 5.63 11.40
CA PRO A 169 16.18 4.94 10.51
C PRO A 169 15.99 3.47 10.89
N GLU A 170 17.01 2.81 11.43
CA GLU A 170 16.90 1.42 11.86
C GLU A 170 16.00 1.28 13.10
N GLY A 171 16.18 2.14 14.10
CA GLY A 171 15.32 2.19 15.28
C GLY A 171 13.88 2.50 14.93
N TYR A 172 13.65 3.42 13.99
CA TYR A 172 12.31 3.72 13.48
C TYR A 172 11.69 2.51 12.78
N LEU A 173 12.41 1.87 11.85
CA LEU A 173 11.95 0.68 11.14
C LEU A 173 11.54 -0.43 12.10
N LYS A 174 12.41 -0.77 13.05
CA LYS A 174 12.17 -1.78 14.08
C LYS A 174 11.01 -1.39 15.00
N GLY A 175 10.88 -0.12 15.34
CA GLY A 175 9.80 0.41 16.17
C GLY A 175 8.42 0.30 15.50
N VAL A 176 8.35 0.45 14.17
CA VAL A 176 7.09 0.32 13.42
C VAL A 176 6.78 -1.14 13.11
N MET A 177 7.74 -1.91 12.61
CA MET A 177 7.52 -3.29 12.14
C MET A 177 7.57 -4.31 13.28
N GLY A 178 8.56 -4.18 14.17
CA GLY A 178 8.84 -5.15 15.22
C GLY A 178 7.84 -5.13 16.39
N THR A 179 7.00 -4.12 16.49
CA THR A 179 5.94 -4.02 17.51
C THR A 179 4.60 -4.59 17.05
N ARG A 180 4.51 -5.11 15.82
CA ARG A 180 3.34 -5.84 15.32
C ARG A 180 3.32 -7.29 15.85
N SER A 181 2.18 -7.97 15.70
CA SER A 181 1.93 -9.30 16.30
C SER A 181 3.02 -10.33 16.03
N ALA A 182 3.54 -10.42 14.80
CA ALA A 182 4.59 -11.37 14.43
C ALA A 182 6.03 -10.84 14.64
N GLY A 183 6.18 -9.59 15.13
CA GLY A 183 7.49 -8.95 15.27
C GLY A 183 8.24 -8.91 13.94
N LEU A 184 9.55 -9.16 13.98
CA LEU A 184 10.40 -9.18 12.79
C LEU A 184 10.61 -10.59 12.21
N ALA A 185 10.06 -11.64 12.82
CA ALA A 185 10.28 -13.01 12.39
C ALA A 185 9.86 -13.33 10.93
N PRO A 186 8.80 -12.71 10.34
CA PRO A 186 8.41 -12.98 8.96
C PRO A 186 9.39 -12.46 7.90
N PHE A 187 10.31 -11.56 8.27
CA PHE A 187 11.17 -10.85 7.33
C PHE A 187 12.57 -11.44 7.29
N PRO A 188 13.02 -12.02 6.17
CA PRO A 188 14.41 -12.42 5.99
C PRO A 188 15.38 -11.24 6.19
N PRO A 189 16.60 -11.48 6.69
CA PRO A 189 17.59 -10.42 6.92
C PRO A 189 17.86 -9.53 5.70
N GLU A 190 17.92 -10.12 4.51
CA GLU A 190 18.13 -9.40 3.25
C GLU A 190 16.95 -8.48 2.89
N VAL A 191 15.72 -8.85 3.27
CA VAL A 191 14.51 -8.05 3.07
C VAL A 191 14.49 -6.86 4.03
N LEU A 192 14.80 -7.10 5.32
CA LEU A 192 14.94 -6.01 6.31
C LEU A 192 16.07 -5.04 5.93
N ALA A 193 17.19 -5.56 5.44
CA ALA A 193 18.31 -4.73 4.98
C ALA A 193 17.88 -3.83 3.80
N GLU A 194 17.06 -4.34 2.90
CA GLU A 194 16.55 -3.57 1.77
C GLU A 194 15.54 -2.50 2.21
N TYR A 195 14.64 -2.82 3.13
CA TYR A 195 13.74 -1.80 3.70
C TYR A 195 14.52 -0.69 4.39
N LEU A 196 15.56 -1.04 5.16
CA LEU A 196 16.43 -0.07 5.83
C LEU A 196 17.21 0.77 4.81
N ARG A 197 17.79 0.15 3.77
CA ARG A 197 18.46 0.86 2.69
C ARG A 197 17.55 1.92 2.08
N CYS A 198 16.33 1.52 1.70
CA CYS A 198 15.37 2.42 1.09
C CYS A 198 14.91 3.53 2.03
N LEU A 199 14.68 3.22 3.30
CA LEU A 199 14.29 4.20 4.32
C LEU A 199 15.39 5.25 4.54
N SER A 200 16.66 4.85 4.41
CA SER A 200 17.83 5.72 4.58
C SER A 200 18.15 6.59 3.35
N LEU A 201 17.44 6.41 2.21
CA LEU A 201 17.67 7.23 1.03
C LEU A 201 17.24 8.69 1.27
N PRO A 202 18.01 9.67 0.74
CA PRO A 202 17.64 11.08 0.85
C PRO A 202 16.22 11.36 0.39
N GLY A 203 15.45 12.10 1.19
CA GLY A 203 14.09 12.49 0.90
C GLY A 203 13.02 11.44 1.23
N THR A 204 13.38 10.20 1.60
CA THR A 204 12.40 9.17 1.96
C THR A 204 11.61 9.55 3.20
N ALA A 205 12.25 9.99 4.26
CA ALA A 205 11.56 10.42 5.48
C ALA A 205 10.54 11.54 5.19
N ARG A 206 10.94 12.53 4.37
CA ARG A 206 10.02 13.58 3.92
C ARG A 206 8.87 13.01 3.10
N GLY A 207 9.13 12.18 2.09
CA GLY A 207 8.10 11.58 1.25
C GLY A 207 7.07 10.80 2.06
N ILE A 208 7.53 10.02 3.05
CA ILE A 208 6.67 9.29 4.00
C ILE A 208 5.80 10.28 4.79
N CYS A 209 6.40 11.31 5.40
CA CYS A 209 5.64 12.28 6.19
C CYS A 209 4.61 13.03 5.35
N GLU A 210 4.94 13.45 4.12
CA GLU A 210 4.00 14.12 3.23
C GLU A 210 2.85 13.19 2.78
N ASP A 211 3.12 11.90 2.55
CA ASP A 211 2.09 10.90 2.29
C ASP A 211 1.09 10.77 3.45
N TYR A 212 1.58 10.80 4.71
CA TYR A 212 0.71 10.77 5.89
C TYR A 212 0.00 12.11 6.13
N ARG A 213 0.65 13.26 5.90
CA ARG A 213 0.01 14.58 5.96
C ARG A 213 -1.12 14.70 4.94
N ALA A 214 -0.90 14.20 3.72
CA ALA A 214 -1.95 14.12 2.71
C ALA A 214 -3.15 13.30 3.21
N SER A 215 -2.88 12.15 3.83
CA SER A 215 -3.93 11.28 4.36
C SER A 215 -4.74 11.88 5.51
N ALA A 216 -4.10 12.71 6.35
CA ALA A 216 -4.78 13.40 7.45
C ALA A 216 -5.47 14.71 7.02
N GLY A 217 -5.34 15.11 5.77
CA GLY A 217 -5.84 16.37 5.23
C GLY A 217 -6.61 16.20 3.93
N ILE A 218 -5.94 16.42 2.80
CA ILE A 218 -6.59 16.46 1.48
C ILE A 218 -7.28 15.14 1.10
N ASP A 219 -6.74 14.00 1.49
CA ASP A 219 -7.34 12.70 1.19
C ASP A 219 -8.65 12.52 1.95
N LEU A 220 -8.74 12.99 3.22
CA LEU A 220 -10.01 12.99 3.98
C LEU A 220 -11.07 13.87 3.32
N ALA A 221 -10.66 15.02 2.77
CA ALA A 221 -11.58 15.90 2.04
C ALA A 221 -12.09 15.24 0.76
N HIS A 222 -11.24 14.52 0.03
CA HIS A 222 -11.63 13.74 -1.13
C HIS A 222 -12.60 12.61 -0.77
N ASP A 223 -12.31 11.84 0.28
CA ASP A 223 -13.15 10.73 0.73
C ASP A 223 -14.51 11.25 1.23
N GLN A 224 -14.53 12.38 1.93
CA GLN A 224 -15.76 13.01 2.37
C GLN A 224 -16.62 13.48 1.20
N ALA A 225 -16.01 14.15 0.21
CA ALA A 225 -16.72 14.61 -0.98
C ALA A 225 -17.35 13.45 -1.78
N ASP A 226 -16.67 12.30 -1.84
CA ASP A 226 -17.21 11.10 -2.48
C ASP A 226 -18.43 10.54 -1.70
N LEU A 227 -18.35 10.48 -0.37
CA LEU A 227 -19.47 10.07 0.47
C LEU A 227 -20.68 11.01 0.31
N ASP A 228 -20.44 12.32 0.33
CA ASP A 228 -21.51 13.33 0.19
C ASP A 228 -22.19 13.25 -1.18
N ALA A 229 -21.41 12.88 -2.22
CA ALA A 229 -21.90 12.67 -3.57
C ALA A 229 -22.50 11.25 -3.80
N GLY A 230 -22.49 10.38 -2.79
CA GLY A 230 -22.94 9.00 -2.90
C GLY A 230 -22.07 8.13 -3.83
N ARG A 231 -20.84 8.55 -4.13
CA ARG A 231 -19.90 7.80 -4.97
C ARG A 231 -19.36 6.59 -4.22
N ARG A 232 -19.45 5.43 -4.83
CA ARG A 232 -19.01 4.16 -4.27
C ARG A 232 -18.25 3.35 -5.31
N LEU A 233 -17.41 2.44 -4.85
CA LEU A 233 -16.80 1.43 -5.71
C LEU A 233 -17.89 0.46 -6.20
N GLU A 234 -18.02 0.30 -7.50
CA GLU A 234 -19.01 -0.62 -8.11
C GLU A 234 -18.38 -1.96 -8.53
N LEU A 235 -17.05 -2.02 -8.58
CA LEU A 235 -16.30 -3.23 -8.87
C LEU A 235 -16.30 -4.22 -7.70
N SER A 236 -15.92 -5.47 -7.97
CA SER A 236 -15.74 -6.48 -6.93
C SER A 236 -14.53 -6.14 -6.05
N LEU A 237 -14.77 -6.03 -4.75
CA LEU A 237 -13.79 -5.73 -3.71
C LEU A 237 -13.67 -6.91 -2.75
N ARG A 238 -12.45 -7.42 -2.58
CA ARG A 238 -12.13 -8.38 -1.52
C ARG A 238 -11.19 -7.77 -0.50
N ILE A 239 -11.51 -7.93 0.78
CA ILE A 239 -10.70 -7.45 1.90
C ILE A 239 -10.23 -8.66 2.70
N LEU A 240 -8.92 -8.74 2.94
CA LEU A 240 -8.31 -9.69 3.87
C LEU A 240 -7.63 -8.92 4.99
N TRP A 241 -7.82 -9.33 6.23
CA TRP A 241 -7.19 -8.68 7.37
C TRP A 241 -6.62 -9.70 8.35
N GLY A 242 -5.63 -9.28 9.13
CA GLY A 242 -5.04 -10.12 10.16
C GLY A 242 -5.97 -10.26 11.36
N ALA A 243 -6.28 -11.49 11.74
CA ALA A 243 -7.07 -11.78 12.95
C ALA A 243 -6.38 -11.27 14.22
N GLU A 244 -5.04 -11.24 14.21
CA GLU A 244 -4.19 -10.69 15.28
C GLU A 244 -3.81 -9.22 15.04
N GLY A 245 -4.22 -8.67 13.88
CA GLY A 245 -3.94 -7.30 13.45
C GLY A 245 -4.76 -6.25 14.18
N THR A 246 -4.31 -4.99 14.10
CA THR A 246 -5.01 -3.85 14.70
C THR A 246 -6.31 -3.53 13.96
N VAL A 247 -6.34 -3.73 12.64
CA VAL A 247 -7.51 -3.40 11.82
C VAL A 247 -8.73 -4.21 12.29
N GLY A 248 -8.61 -5.53 12.41
CA GLY A 248 -9.70 -6.39 12.87
C GLY A 248 -10.07 -6.20 14.36
N ARG A 249 -9.14 -5.66 15.18
CA ARG A 249 -9.43 -5.38 16.61
C ARG A 249 -10.13 -4.04 16.84
N CYS A 250 -9.83 -3.04 16.02
CA CYS A 250 -10.35 -1.68 16.22
C CYS A 250 -11.53 -1.34 15.32
N PHE A 251 -11.74 -2.12 14.23
CA PHE A 251 -12.77 -1.85 13.23
C PHE A 251 -13.49 -3.13 12.81
N ASP A 252 -14.69 -2.99 12.23
CA ASP A 252 -15.32 -4.02 11.40
C ASP A 252 -14.98 -3.74 9.92
N PRO A 253 -13.94 -4.41 9.35
CA PRO A 253 -13.49 -4.09 8.01
C PRO A 253 -14.58 -4.24 6.94
N LEU A 254 -15.44 -5.25 7.06
CA LEU A 254 -16.50 -5.45 6.08
C LEU A 254 -17.60 -4.39 6.18
N ALA A 255 -17.99 -4.02 7.40
CA ALA A 255 -18.98 -2.97 7.61
C ALA A 255 -18.47 -1.63 7.08
N GLU A 256 -17.21 -1.28 7.37
CA GLU A 256 -16.60 -0.02 6.91
C GLU A 256 -16.49 0.03 5.38
N TRP A 257 -16.03 -1.05 4.74
CA TRP A 257 -15.92 -1.07 3.29
C TRP A 257 -17.27 -1.08 2.58
N ARG A 258 -18.34 -1.66 3.18
CA ARG A 258 -19.71 -1.57 2.65
C ARG A 258 -20.29 -0.16 2.62
N GLN A 259 -19.73 0.78 3.37
CA GLN A 259 -20.10 2.20 3.28
C GLN A 259 -19.67 2.83 1.95
N VAL A 260 -18.53 2.40 1.40
CA VAL A 260 -17.87 3.01 0.23
C VAL A 260 -17.77 2.08 -0.99
N ALA A 261 -18.32 0.87 -0.90
CA ALA A 261 -18.32 -0.11 -2.00
C ALA A 261 -19.63 -0.92 -2.02
N THR A 262 -20.05 -1.36 -3.21
CA THR A 262 -21.31 -2.08 -3.40
C THR A 262 -21.16 -3.61 -3.35
N GLN A 263 -19.99 -4.14 -3.74
CA GLN A 263 -19.70 -5.57 -3.85
C GLN A 263 -18.48 -5.92 -2.99
N VAL A 264 -18.70 -6.13 -1.69
CA VAL A 264 -17.63 -6.38 -0.70
C VAL A 264 -17.70 -7.82 -0.22
N SER A 265 -16.58 -8.53 -0.33
CA SER A 265 -16.32 -9.84 0.28
C SER A 265 -15.02 -9.81 1.08
N GLY A 266 -14.80 -10.79 1.95
CA GLY A 266 -13.54 -10.90 2.67
C GLY A 266 -13.63 -11.70 3.94
N ARG A 267 -12.47 -11.88 4.56
CA ARG A 267 -12.33 -12.62 5.83
C ARG A 267 -11.04 -12.28 6.57
N ALA A 268 -11.00 -12.58 7.84
CA ALA A 268 -9.77 -12.59 8.61
C ALA A 268 -8.86 -13.76 8.20
N LEU A 269 -7.54 -13.53 8.22
CA LEU A 269 -6.50 -14.55 8.09
C LEU A 269 -5.75 -14.69 9.43
N PRO A 270 -5.20 -15.88 9.78
CA PRO A 270 -4.54 -16.12 11.07
C PRO A 270 -3.14 -15.51 11.12
N GLY A 271 -3.04 -14.19 11.07
CA GLY A 271 -1.81 -13.40 11.09
C GLY A 271 -2.05 -11.98 11.52
N GLY A 272 -1.00 -11.17 11.41
CA GLY A 272 -0.98 -9.75 11.77
C GLY A 272 -1.17 -8.82 10.58
N HIS A 273 -0.37 -7.74 10.58
CA HIS A 273 -0.50 -6.68 9.58
C HIS A 273 0.17 -7.01 8.23
N TYR A 274 1.29 -7.71 8.25
CA TYR A 274 2.12 -7.91 7.05
C TYR A 274 1.78 -9.22 6.33
N LEU A 275 0.50 -9.39 5.94
CA LEU A 275 -0.07 -10.66 5.45
C LEU A 275 0.73 -11.29 4.31
N ALA A 276 1.26 -10.51 3.36
CA ALA A 276 2.06 -11.04 2.25
C ALA A 276 3.41 -11.63 2.69
N GLU A 277 3.92 -11.20 3.85
CA GLU A 277 5.15 -11.72 4.44
C GLU A 277 4.89 -12.83 5.46
N GLU A 278 3.82 -12.69 6.25
CA GLU A 278 3.44 -13.61 7.30
C GLU A 278 2.75 -14.87 6.75
N LEU A 279 1.87 -14.71 5.77
CA LEU A 279 0.98 -15.75 5.25
C LEU A 279 0.97 -15.77 3.71
N PRO A 280 2.15 -15.86 3.03
CA PRO A 280 2.22 -15.76 1.58
C PRO A 280 1.38 -16.81 0.86
N ASP A 281 1.27 -18.03 1.39
CA ASP A 281 0.49 -19.12 0.81
C ASP A 281 -0.99 -18.77 0.74
N LEU A 282 -1.55 -18.27 1.85
CA LEU A 282 -2.96 -17.86 1.90
C LEU A 282 -3.25 -16.63 1.03
N VAL A 283 -2.32 -15.66 0.97
CA VAL A 283 -2.48 -14.50 0.11
C VAL A 283 -2.49 -14.90 -1.37
N VAL A 284 -1.62 -15.84 -1.78
CA VAL A 284 -1.59 -16.37 -3.15
C VAL A 284 -2.89 -17.13 -3.47
N GLU A 285 -3.33 -18.02 -2.57
CA GLU A 285 -4.58 -18.78 -2.71
C GLU A 285 -5.78 -17.85 -2.92
N GLU A 286 -5.93 -16.84 -2.05
CA GLU A 286 -7.00 -15.85 -2.14
C GLU A 286 -6.93 -15.00 -3.40
N ALA A 287 -5.73 -14.61 -3.83
CA ALA A 287 -5.53 -13.84 -5.05
C ALA A 287 -5.90 -14.68 -6.29
N LEU A 288 -5.44 -15.92 -6.36
CA LEU A 288 -5.80 -16.84 -7.47
C LEU A 288 -7.30 -17.12 -7.52
N ALA A 289 -7.94 -17.34 -6.37
CA ALA A 289 -9.38 -17.58 -6.30
C ALA A 289 -10.22 -16.34 -6.65
N PHE A 290 -9.68 -15.13 -6.46
CA PHE A 290 -10.42 -13.90 -6.69
C PHE A 290 -10.18 -13.30 -8.08
N PHE A 291 -8.98 -13.39 -8.62
CA PHE A 291 -8.61 -12.81 -9.91
C PHE A 291 -8.67 -13.83 -11.07
N GLY A 292 -8.55 -15.12 -10.75
CA GLY A 292 -8.51 -16.25 -11.71
C GLY A 292 -9.85 -16.64 -12.33
#